data_bb6c7ec50d9dabab252bdcbd65c080aa
#
_entry.id   bb6c7ec50d9dabab252bdcbd65c080aa
#
_cell.length_a   1.000
_cell.length_b   1.000
_cell.length_c   1.000
_cell.angle_alpha   90.00
_cell.angle_beta   90.00
_cell.angle_gamma   90.00
#
_symmetry.space_group_name_H-M   'P 1'
#
loop_
_entity.id
_entity.type
_entity.pdbx_description
1 polymer ?
#
loop_
_entity_poly.entity_id
_entity_poly.type
_entity_poly.pdbx_seq_one_letter_code
_entity_poly.pdbx_strand_id
1 'polypeptide(L)'
;YRYSTPDTVWDYFGWTKEEVSTGDFNPKMYNSFTDGTKAAIEMAAVANATGLDCPEDGLSFYPAGIHDLSTIFKPIANGGRLTKSGLVDIAASREPDGRNVYNNICYGMFVTFKAPNQYTRDCFRQYGLLTDETGWYASMWRPFHLIGLETNTSILSSVLRNEPTGS
;
A
#
# COMPACT_ATOMS: atom_id res chain seq x y z
N TYR A 1 3.66 9.81 12.02
CA TYR A 1 3.76 10.90 11.02
C TYR A 1 2.41 11.49 10.59
N ARG A 2 1.26 10.90 10.99
CA ARG A 2 -0.10 11.43 10.73
C ARG A 2 -0.32 12.87 11.18
N TYR A 3 0.53 13.39 12.05
CA TYR A 3 0.45 14.72 12.61
C TYR A 3 1.51 15.67 12.06
N SER A 4 2.23 15.28 11.00
CA SER A 4 3.15 16.18 10.33
C SER A 4 2.39 17.32 9.65
N THR A 5 3.01 18.46 9.58
CA THR A 5 2.48 19.66 8.92
C THR A 5 3.51 20.14 7.88
N PRO A 6 3.13 21.00 6.93
CA PRO A 6 4.08 21.58 6.00
C PRO A 6 5.27 22.27 6.66
N ASP A 7 5.10 22.75 7.90
CA ASP A 7 6.17 23.44 8.66
C ASP A 7 7.13 22.46 9.34
N THR A 8 6.65 21.24 9.68
CA THR A 8 7.42 20.23 10.43
C THR A 8 7.88 19.06 9.56
N VAL A 9 7.45 18.99 8.31
CA VAL A 9 7.68 17.82 7.44
C VAL A 9 9.16 17.53 7.21
N TRP A 10 10.00 18.53 7.18
CA TRP A 10 11.43 18.40 6.92
C TRP A 10 12.16 17.63 8.01
N ASP A 11 11.70 17.76 9.26
CA ASP A 11 12.24 16.99 10.40
C ASP A 11 12.06 15.47 10.18
N TYR A 12 10.96 15.08 9.53
CA TYR A 12 10.68 13.67 9.22
C TYR A 12 11.53 13.13 8.07
N PHE A 13 11.95 14.00 7.14
CA PHE A 13 12.88 13.63 6.07
C PHE A 13 14.33 13.76 6.48
N GLY A 14 14.62 14.39 7.63
CA GLY A 14 15.98 14.61 8.12
C GLY A 14 16.75 15.66 7.32
N TRP A 15 16.02 16.61 6.69
CA TRP A 15 16.62 17.67 5.89
C TRP A 15 16.70 18.98 6.67
N THR A 16 17.81 19.69 6.47
CA THR A 16 18.01 21.01 7.08
C THR A 16 17.28 22.09 6.28
N LYS A 17 17.07 23.24 6.91
CA LYS A 17 16.49 24.41 6.23
C LYS A 17 17.35 24.89 5.05
N GLU A 18 18.66 24.78 5.19
CA GLU A 18 19.62 25.12 4.13
C GLU A 18 19.43 24.22 2.90
N GLU A 19 19.37 22.89 3.11
CA GLU A 19 19.14 21.93 2.03
C GLU A 19 17.83 22.18 1.31
N VAL A 20 16.77 22.41 2.07
CA VAL A 20 15.43 22.68 1.49
C VAL A 20 15.41 24.00 0.73
N SER A 21 16.17 25.03 1.17
CA SER A 21 16.22 26.33 0.52
C SER A 21 16.94 26.34 -0.83
N THR A 22 17.78 25.35 -1.09
CA THR A 22 18.55 25.23 -2.34
C THR A 22 17.80 24.57 -3.49
N GLY A 23 16.62 23.97 -3.22
CA GLY A 23 15.81 23.25 -4.20
C GLY A 23 14.40 23.78 -4.29
N ASP A 24 13.68 23.38 -5.32
CA ASP A 24 12.26 23.69 -5.51
C ASP A 24 11.39 22.65 -4.77
N PHE A 25 11.47 22.66 -3.43
CA PHE A 25 10.77 21.73 -2.57
C PHE A 25 9.41 22.30 -2.14
N ASN A 26 8.33 21.57 -2.47
CA ASN A 26 6.99 21.95 -2.04
C ASN A 26 6.63 21.25 -0.71
N PRO A 27 6.59 21.97 0.43
CA PRO A 27 6.33 21.36 1.74
C PRO A 27 4.95 20.72 1.84
N LYS A 28 3.93 21.22 1.15
CA LYS A 28 2.59 20.61 1.13
C LYS A 28 2.61 19.26 0.41
N MET A 29 3.35 19.18 -0.70
CA MET A 29 3.51 17.92 -1.43
C MET A 29 4.24 16.88 -0.56
N TYR A 30 5.37 17.25 0.03
CA TYR A 30 6.11 16.34 0.91
C TYR A 30 5.31 15.93 2.14
N ASN A 31 4.55 16.85 2.74
CA ASN A 31 3.68 16.53 3.87
C ASN A 31 2.61 15.50 3.49
N SER A 32 2.07 15.56 2.28
CA SER A 32 1.06 14.60 1.83
C SER A 32 1.56 13.15 1.77
N PHE A 33 2.87 12.93 1.68
CA PHE A 33 3.47 11.58 1.78
C PHE A 33 3.53 11.06 3.23
N THR A 34 3.55 11.95 4.21
CA THR A 34 3.72 11.57 5.62
C THR A 34 2.40 11.58 6.39
N ASP A 35 1.47 12.46 6.08
CA ASP A 35 0.19 12.57 6.76
C ASP A 35 -0.89 11.57 6.26
N GLY A 36 -0.59 10.86 5.19
CA GLY A 36 -1.50 9.87 4.59
C GLY A 36 -2.46 10.41 3.54
N THR A 37 -2.47 11.72 3.28
CA THR A 37 -3.38 12.34 2.30
C THR A 37 -3.19 11.75 0.91
N LYS A 38 -1.95 11.64 0.43
CA LYS A 38 -1.67 11.08 -0.89
C LYS A 38 -2.05 9.61 -0.97
N ALA A 39 -1.68 8.82 0.04
CA ALA A 39 -2.04 7.41 0.10
C ALA A 39 -3.56 7.20 0.10
N ALA A 40 -4.33 8.05 0.80
CA ALA A 40 -5.78 7.99 0.82
C ALA A 40 -6.39 8.26 -0.56
N ILE A 41 -5.87 9.25 -1.31
CA ILE A 41 -6.32 9.55 -2.68
C ILE A 41 -6.03 8.36 -3.61
N GLU A 42 -4.84 7.76 -3.52
CA GLU A 42 -4.46 6.60 -4.33
C GLU A 42 -5.34 5.38 -3.99
N MET A 43 -5.64 5.13 -2.73
CA MET A 43 -6.52 4.03 -2.33
C MET A 43 -7.98 4.26 -2.75
N ALA A 44 -8.47 5.49 -2.75
CA ALA A 44 -9.78 5.80 -3.30
C ALA A 44 -9.84 5.50 -4.82
N ALA A 45 -8.77 5.82 -5.55
CA ALA A 45 -8.67 5.48 -6.98
C ALA A 45 -8.63 3.97 -7.20
N VAL A 46 -7.88 3.22 -6.38
CA VAL A 46 -7.84 1.75 -6.44
C VAL A 46 -9.21 1.15 -6.12
N ALA A 47 -9.90 1.63 -5.08
CA ALA A 47 -11.24 1.19 -4.73
C ALA A 47 -12.23 1.39 -5.89
N ASN A 48 -12.22 2.58 -6.49
CA ASN A 48 -13.08 2.88 -7.65
C ASN A 48 -12.77 2.00 -8.86
N ALA A 49 -11.49 1.72 -9.12
CA ALA A 49 -11.06 0.92 -10.28
C ALA A 49 -11.32 -0.59 -10.10
N THR A 50 -11.36 -1.08 -8.87
CA THR A 50 -11.43 -2.53 -8.57
C THR A 50 -12.74 -2.98 -7.97
N GLY A 51 -13.57 -2.05 -7.51
CA GLY A 51 -14.78 -2.36 -6.74
C GLY A 51 -14.49 -2.84 -5.30
N LEU A 52 -13.26 -2.64 -4.81
CA LEU A 52 -12.93 -2.87 -3.40
C LEU A 52 -13.51 -1.74 -2.54
N ASP A 53 -13.85 -2.06 -1.30
CA ASP A 53 -14.35 -1.06 -0.35
C ASP A 53 -13.21 -0.36 0.39
N CYS A 54 -13.48 0.83 0.89
CA CYS A 54 -12.64 1.50 1.88
C CYS A 54 -13.05 1.06 3.30
N PRO A 55 -12.11 0.97 4.27
CA PRO A 55 -12.46 0.73 5.66
C PRO A 55 -13.33 1.86 6.21
N GLU A 56 -14.38 1.53 6.98
CA GLU A 56 -15.33 2.51 7.55
C GLU A 56 -14.65 3.55 8.46
N ASP A 57 -13.67 3.10 9.24
CA ASP A 57 -12.89 3.97 10.15
C ASP A 57 -11.67 4.63 9.47
N GLY A 58 -11.57 4.53 8.14
CA GLY A 58 -10.43 5.00 7.37
C GLY A 58 -9.27 4.01 7.32
N LEU A 59 -8.23 4.36 6.55
CA LEU A 59 -7.05 3.52 6.35
C LEU A 59 -6.29 3.28 7.65
N SER A 60 -5.86 2.05 7.88
CA SER A 60 -5.32 1.61 9.17
C SER A 60 -3.84 1.92 9.36
N PHE A 61 -3.06 1.91 8.29
CA PHE A 61 -1.60 2.10 8.33
C PHE A 61 -0.90 1.13 9.28
N TYR A 62 -1.24 -0.16 9.22
CA TYR A 62 -0.56 -1.17 10.01
C TYR A 62 0.92 -1.28 9.60
N PRO A 63 1.87 -1.24 10.55
CA PRO A 63 3.26 -1.55 10.26
C PRO A 63 3.39 -2.96 9.71
N ALA A 64 3.96 -3.10 8.51
CA ALA A 64 4.12 -4.40 7.87
C ALA A 64 5.28 -4.40 6.88
N GLY A 65 6.11 -5.41 6.97
CA GLY A 65 7.08 -5.78 5.94
C GLY A 65 6.50 -6.81 4.98
N ILE A 66 7.27 -7.18 3.96
CA ILE A 66 6.81 -8.12 2.92
C ILE A 66 6.38 -9.48 3.47
N HIS A 67 6.99 -9.91 4.58
CA HIS A 67 6.68 -11.19 5.23
C HIS A 67 5.43 -11.14 6.12
N ASP A 68 4.96 -9.96 6.47
CA ASP A 68 3.82 -9.76 7.37
C ASP A 68 2.51 -9.55 6.62
N LEU A 69 2.57 -9.22 5.32
CA LEU A 69 1.41 -8.81 4.52
C LEU A 69 0.26 -9.82 4.57
N SER A 70 0.56 -11.10 4.33
CA SER A 70 -0.46 -12.17 4.32
C SER A 70 -1.04 -12.48 5.70
N THR A 71 -0.34 -12.11 6.76
CA THR A 71 -0.78 -12.29 8.15
C THR A 71 -1.61 -11.10 8.62
N ILE A 72 -1.19 -9.88 8.29
CA ILE A 72 -1.83 -8.65 8.76
C ILE A 72 -3.05 -8.28 7.91
N PHE A 73 -2.92 -8.28 6.57
CA PHE A 73 -3.94 -7.81 5.64
C PHE A 73 -4.93 -8.91 5.24
N LYS A 74 -5.47 -9.61 6.22
CA LYS A 74 -6.58 -10.56 6.10
C LYS A 74 -7.64 -10.28 7.18
N PRO A 75 -8.86 -10.81 7.05
CA PRO A 75 -9.92 -10.58 8.04
C PRO A 75 -9.56 -11.00 9.45
N ILE A 76 -10.05 -10.26 10.44
CA ILE A 76 -9.91 -10.57 11.89
C ILE A 76 -10.42 -11.99 12.18
N ALA A 77 -11.53 -12.40 11.55
CA ALA A 77 -12.08 -13.76 11.68
C ALA A 77 -11.08 -14.86 11.23
N ASN A 78 -10.05 -14.51 10.49
CA ASN A 78 -8.99 -15.41 10.02
C ASN A 78 -7.63 -15.08 10.68
N GLY A 79 -7.64 -14.34 11.78
CA GLY A 79 -6.42 -13.98 12.52
C GLY A 79 -5.64 -12.79 11.96
N GLY A 80 -6.25 -11.99 11.10
CA GLY A 80 -5.66 -10.75 10.56
C GLY A 80 -6.12 -9.49 11.28
N ARG A 81 -6.11 -8.37 10.56
CA ARG A 81 -6.45 -7.04 11.10
C ARG A 81 -7.58 -6.33 10.36
N LEU A 82 -8.01 -6.82 9.20
CA LEU A 82 -9.07 -6.20 8.43
C LEU A 82 -10.44 -6.62 8.96
N THR A 83 -11.42 -5.73 8.89
CA THR A 83 -12.81 -6.03 9.31
C THR A 83 -13.47 -7.07 8.40
N LYS A 84 -13.15 -7.07 7.11
CA LYS A 84 -13.65 -8.01 6.11
C LYS A 84 -12.64 -8.19 4.97
N SER A 85 -12.92 -9.12 4.06
CA SER A 85 -12.23 -9.19 2.75
C SER A 85 -12.74 -8.11 1.81
N GLY A 86 -11.95 -7.81 0.77
CA GLY A 86 -12.35 -6.85 -0.25
C GLY A 86 -12.15 -5.39 0.16
N LEU A 87 -11.18 -5.11 1.01
CA LEU A 87 -10.81 -3.76 1.43
C LEU A 87 -9.49 -3.31 0.79
N VAL A 88 -9.39 -2.02 0.52
CA VAL A 88 -8.10 -1.33 0.32
C VAL A 88 -7.54 -0.91 1.67
N ASP A 89 -6.22 -0.97 1.85
CA ASP A 89 -5.54 -0.45 3.05
C ASP A 89 -4.07 -0.15 2.73
N ILE A 90 -3.37 0.41 3.71
CA ILE A 90 -1.97 0.87 3.59
C ILE A 90 -1.09 0.14 4.61
N ALA A 91 0.04 -0.38 4.14
CA ALA A 91 1.11 -0.84 5.01
C ALA A 91 2.04 0.33 5.37
N ALA A 92 2.18 0.60 6.67
CA ALA A 92 3.12 1.60 7.14
C ALA A 92 4.56 1.05 7.09
N SER A 93 5.48 1.88 6.62
CA SER A 93 6.92 1.56 6.58
C SER A 93 7.65 1.80 7.91
N ARG A 94 6.94 2.33 8.89
CA ARG A 94 7.48 2.64 10.22
C ARG A 94 6.59 2.12 11.32
N GLU A 95 7.25 1.69 12.39
CA GLU A 95 6.63 1.35 13.67
C GLU A 95 6.11 2.62 14.37
N PRO A 96 5.16 2.49 15.33
CA PRO A 96 4.66 3.63 16.10
C PRO A 96 5.73 4.44 16.84
N ASP A 97 6.85 3.80 17.20
CA ASP A 97 8.00 4.43 17.86
C ASP A 97 8.98 5.10 16.86
N GLY A 98 8.68 5.08 15.58
CA GLY A 98 9.46 5.72 14.52
C GLY A 98 10.54 4.84 13.88
N ARG A 99 10.80 3.64 14.40
CA ARG A 99 11.76 2.69 13.78
C ARG A 99 11.24 2.24 12.41
N ASN A 100 12.17 1.96 11.50
CA ASN A 100 11.81 1.36 10.23
C ASN A 100 11.31 -0.08 10.44
N VAL A 101 10.21 -0.42 9.79
CA VAL A 101 9.76 -1.81 9.67
C VAL A 101 10.77 -2.57 8.81
N TYR A 102 11.15 -3.76 9.27
CA TYR A 102 12.06 -4.63 8.52
C TYR A 102 11.43 -5.07 7.20
N ASN A 103 12.18 -4.96 6.10
CA ASN A 103 11.69 -5.28 4.76
C ASN A 103 10.35 -4.58 4.43
N ASN A 104 10.18 -3.32 4.84
CA ASN A 104 9.00 -2.54 4.48
C ASN A 104 8.85 -2.36 2.97
N ILE A 105 7.65 -2.02 2.55
CA ILE A 105 7.31 -1.81 1.13
C ILE A 105 7.17 -0.32 0.78
N CYS A 106 7.99 0.54 1.38
CA CYS A 106 7.99 1.96 1.06
C CYS A 106 8.06 2.15 -0.47
N TYR A 107 7.17 2.98 -1.02
CA TYR A 107 6.94 3.16 -2.47
C TYR A 107 6.41 1.93 -3.22
N GLY A 108 6.20 0.81 -2.54
CA GLY A 108 5.69 -0.41 -3.13
C GLY A 108 4.18 -0.50 -3.13
N MET A 109 3.70 -1.57 -3.74
CA MET A 109 2.29 -1.97 -3.71
C MET A 109 2.19 -3.47 -3.43
N PHE A 110 1.04 -3.89 -2.90
CA PHE A 110 0.81 -5.30 -2.60
C PHE A 110 -0.65 -5.67 -2.81
N VAL A 111 -0.88 -6.96 -2.92
CA VAL A 111 -2.20 -7.59 -2.84
C VAL A 111 -2.11 -8.83 -1.96
N THR A 112 -3.09 -8.96 -1.05
CA THR A 112 -3.26 -10.17 -0.24
C THR A 112 -4.55 -10.86 -0.67
N PHE A 113 -4.48 -12.18 -0.90
CA PHE A 113 -5.59 -12.96 -1.42
C PHE A 113 -5.66 -14.33 -0.76
N LYS A 114 -6.87 -14.89 -0.74
CA LYS A 114 -7.17 -16.20 -0.15
C LYS A 114 -7.21 -17.29 -1.21
N ALA A 115 -6.65 -18.45 -0.92
CA ALA A 115 -6.81 -19.64 -1.76
C ALA A 115 -8.31 -20.06 -1.79
N PRO A 116 -8.90 -20.29 -2.96
CA PRO A 116 -10.29 -20.70 -3.06
C PRO A 116 -10.51 -22.17 -2.66
N ASN A 117 -9.46 -22.98 -2.69
CA ASN A 117 -9.51 -24.42 -2.39
C ASN A 117 -8.12 -24.94 -1.95
N GLN A 118 -8.10 -26.20 -1.50
CA GLN A 118 -6.88 -26.86 -1.01
C GLN A 118 -5.79 -26.95 -2.08
N TYR A 119 -6.14 -27.26 -3.31
CA TYR A 119 -5.17 -27.37 -4.40
C TYR A 119 -4.42 -26.03 -4.61
N THR A 120 -5.14 -24.92 -4.68
CA THR A 120 -4.53 -23.60 -4.82
C THR A 120 -3.67 -23.23 -3.61
N ARG A 121 -4.11 -23.58 -2.40
CA ARG A 121 -3.32 -23.40 -1.17
C ARG A 121 -1.98 -24.13 -1.25
N ASP A 122 -1.98 -25.38 -1.71
CA ASP A 122 -0.77 -26.19 -1.84
C ASP A 122 0.15 -25.62 -2.93
N CYS A 123 -0.43 -25.10 -4.02
CA CYS A 123 0.31 -24.39 -5.06
C CYS A 123 1.02 -23.13 -4.53
N PHE A 124 0.39 -22.35 -3.64
CA PHE A 124 1.05 -21.16 -3.08
C PHE A 124 2.42 -21.50 -2.49
N ARG A 125 2.46 -22.54 -1.68
CA ARG A 125 3.71 -23.02 -1.07
C ARG A 125 4.69 -23.57 -2.11
N GLN A 126 4.19 -24.36 -3.05
CA GLN A 126 5.01 -24.99 -4.09
C GLN A 126 5.70 -23.95 -4.99
N TYR A 127 5.00 -22.86 -5.31
CA TYR A 127 5.53 -21.77 -6.12
C TYR A 127 6.24 -20.69 -5.31
N GLY A 128 6.41 -20.88 -4.00
CA GLY A 128 7.20 -20.00 -3.15
C GLY A 128 6.57 -18.65 -2.84
N LEU A 129 5.23 -18.55 -2.87
CA LEU A 129 4.55 -17.33 -2.44
C LEU A 129 4.74 -17.13 -0.93
N LEU A 130 4.80 -15.87 -0.52
CA LEU A 130 4.78 -15.49 0.90
C LEU A 130 3.36 -15.70 1.44
N THR A 131 3.22 -16.69 2.33
CA THR A 131 1.93 -17.07 2.90
C THR A 131 1.89 -16.79 4.40
N ASP A 132 0.66 -16.72 4.93
CA ASP A 132 0.44 -16.81 6.37
C ASP A 132 0.79 -18.22 6.90
N GLU A 133 0.78 -18.42 8.22
CA GLU A 133 1.11 -19.69 8.86
C GLU A 133 0.20 -20.85 8.39
N THR A 134 -1.05 -20.55 8.06
CA THR A 134 -2.03 -21.53 7.60
C THR A 134 -1.86 -21.91 6.13
N GLY A 135 -1.16 -21.08 5.36
CA GLY A 135 -1.00 -21.22 3.90
C GLY A 135 -2.26 -20.84 3.10
N TRP A 136 -3.35 -20.43 3.75
CA TRP A 136 -4.58 -20.04 3.06
C TRP A 136 -4.56 -18.64 2.48
N TYR A 137 -3.73 -17.75 3.04
CA TYR A 137 -3.55 -16.40 2.53
C TYR A 137 -2.14 -16.25 2.00
N ALA A 138 -2.01 -15.65 0.83
CA ALA A 138 -0.74 -15.30 0.22
C ALA A 138 -0.72 -13.82 -0.14
N SER A 139 0.48 -13.26 -0.24
CA SER A 139 0.67 -11.90 -0.70
C SER A 139 1.65 -11.86 -1.86
N MET A 140 1.32 -11.03 -2.83
CA MET A 140 2.24 -10.59 -3.89
C MET A 140 2.53 -9.12 -3.67
N TRP A 141 3.73 -8.69 -3.99
CA TRP A 141 4.15 -7.31 -3.82
C TRP A 141 5.11 -6.88 -4.92
N ARG A 142 5.14 -5.57 -5.14
CA ARG A 142 6.04 -4.93 -6.07
C ARG A 142 6.76 -3.81 -5.33
N PRO A 143 8.10 -3.66 -5.42
CA PRO A 143 8.87 -2.72 -4.59
C PRO A 143 8.68 -1.26 -4.96
N PHE A 144 7.99 -0.95 -6.03
CA PHE A 144 7.76 0.41 -6.52
C PHE A 144 6.43 0.52 -7.28
N HIS A 145 5.92 1.73 -7.38
CA HIS A 145 4.91 2.13 -8.35
C HIS A 145 5.37 3.43 -9.02
N LEU A 146 5.07 3.58 -10.29
CA LEU A 146 5.58 4.68 -11.11
C LEU A 146 4.41 5.58 -11.52
N ILE A 147 4.02 6.47 -10.61
CA ILE A 147 2.93 7.42 -10.86
C ILE A 147 3.22 8.24 -12.12
N GLY A 148 2.25 8.31 -13.00
CA GLY A 148 2.38 8.99 -14.30
C GLY A 148 3.07 8.15 -15.37
N LEU A 149 4.14 7.44 -15.10
CA LEU A 149 4.81 6.58 -16.09
C LEU A 149 3.95 5.37 -16.47
N GLU A 150 3.16 4.84 -15.55
CA GLU A 150 2.27 3.70 -15.78
C GLU A 150 0.91 4.12 -16.36
N THR A 151 0.59 5.40 -16.42
CA THR A 151 -0.64 5.93 -17.04
C THR A 151 -0.76 5.54 -18.51
N ASN A 152 0.36 5.37 -19.22
CA ASN A 152 0.37 4.92 -20.61
C ASN A 152 -0.30 3.56 -20.80
N THR A 153 -0.29 2.68 -19.80
CA THR A 153 -0.98 1.37 -19.85
C THR A 153 -2.48 1.56 -20.00
N SER A 154 -3.07 2.48 -19.25
CA SER A 154 -4.50 2.82 -19.34
C SER A 154 -4.84 3.50 -20.67
N ILE A 155 -4.01 4.42 -21.13
CA ILE A 155 -4.19 5.11 -22.41
C ILE A 155 -4.15 4.10 -23.56
N LEU A 156 -3.16 3.21 -23.60
CA LEU A 156 -3.03 2.18 -24.62
C LEU A 156 -4.19 1.18 -24.60
N SER A 157 -4.68 0.79 -23.42
CA SER A 157 -5.85 -0.07 -23.30
C SER A 157 -7.09 0.60 -23.91
N SER A 158 -7.34 1.85 -23.57
CA SER A 158 -8.47 2.60 -24.13
C SER A 158 -8.37 2.82 -25.64
N VAL A 159 -7.16 3.16 -26.14
CA VAL A 159 -6.97 3.47 -27.57
C VAL A 159 -6.93 2.21 -28.44
N LEU A 160 -6.22 1.16 -28.02
CA LEU A 160 -5.99 -0.04 -28.83
C LEU A 160 -7.08 -1.10 -28.66
N ARG A 161 -7.67 -1.19 -27.48
CA ARG A 161 -8.67 -2.20 -27.15
C ARG A 161 -10.09 -1.64 -27.05
N ASN A 162 -10.23 -0.32 -26.97
CA ASN A 162 -11.49 0.35 -26.64
C ASN A 162 -12.08 -0.13 -25.30
N GLU A 163 -11.20 -0.45 -24.34
CA GLU A 163 -11.54 -0.96 -23.00
C GLU A 163 -11.05 0.02 -21.95
N PRO A 164 -11.91 0.46 -21.02
CA PRO A 164 -11.46 1.21 -19.86
C PRO A 164 -10.65 0.30 -18.93
N THR A 165 -9.68 0.87 -18.23
CA THR A 165 -8.89 0.15 -17.21
C THR A 165 -9.46 0.36 -15.82
N GLY A 166 -10.64 -0.03 -15.61
CA GLY A 166 -11.39 0.14 -14.38
C GLY A 166 -12.66 0.96 -14.60
N SER A 167 -13.68 0.63 -13.92
CA SER A 167 -15.00 1.27 -13.96
C SER A 167 -15.43 1.67 -12.56
#